data_7049d89e4b803536750bc671a8fe8448
#
_entry.id   7049d89e4b803536750bc671a8fe8448
#
_cell.length_a   1.000
_cell.length_b   1.000
_cell.length_c   1.000
_cell.angle_alpha   90.00
_cell.angle_beta   90.00
_cell.angle_gamma   90.00
#
_symmetry.space_group_name_H-M   'P 1'
#
loop_
_entity.id
_entity.type
_entity.pdbx_description
1 polymer ?
#
loop_
_entity_poly.entity_id
_entity_poly.type
_entity_poly.pdbx_seq_one_letter_code
_entity_poly.pdbx_strand_id
1 'polypeptide(L)'
;MEIPRRHFLHLAGGAAAAAAFSNLAAALDYPNRPVRFVVAFFAGSLSDILARSIAPSLSKRLGQEVIVDDQPGAGGNLATDIVVRASSDGYTLLEATSANVWNAALYDGLNFDFIRDIAPVASISRTPAVLTVTT
;
A
#
# COMPACT_ATOMS: atom_id res chain seq x y z
N MET A 1 20.29 -37.48 31.52
CA MET A 1 20.97 -36.17 31.38
C MET A 1 19.93 -35.10 31.62
N GLU A 2 19.82 -34.59 32.86
CA GLU A 2 18.80 -33.62 33.24
C GLU A 2 19.33 -32.20 33.00
N ILE A 3 18.66 -31.46 32.14
CA ILE A 3 18.99 -30.05 31.88
C ILE A 3 18.41 -29.22 33.04
N PRO A 4 19.22 -28.51 33.84
CA PRO A 4 18.71 -27.71 34.94
C PRO A 4 17.80 -26.59 34.44
N ARG A 5 16.66 -26.39 35.14
CA ARG A 5 15.60 -25.41 34.77
C ARG A 5 16.12 -24.01 34.46
N ARG A 6 17.23 -23.58 35.06
CA ARG A 6 17.89 -22.29 34.75
C ARG A 6 18.41 -22.21 33.31
N HIS A 7 18.99 -23.29 32.79
CA HIS A 7 19.52 -23.31 31.43
C HIS A 7 18.40 -23.27 30.37
N PHE A 8 17.25 -23.90 30.66
CA PHE A 8 16.07 -23.83 29.79
C PHE A 8 15.50 -22.42 29.70
N LEU A 9 15.43 -21.66 30.79
CA LEU A 9 14.95 -20.28 30.82
C LEU A 9 15.90 -19.32 30.06
N HIS A 10 17.21 -19.53 30.12
CA HIS A 10 18.17 -18.73 29.36
C HIS A 10 18.12 -19.03 27.85
N LEU A 11 17.91 -20.27 27.45
CA LEU A 11 17.72 -20.66 26.04
C LEU A 11 16.40 -20.14 25.48
N ALA A 12 15.31 -20.20 26.24
CA ALA A 12 14.01 -19.65 25.79
C ALA A 12 14.04 -18.12 25.67
N GLY A 13 14.71 -17.40 26.58
CA GLY A 13 14.90 -15.97 26.54
C GLY A 13 15.76 -15.51 25.33
N GLY A 14 16.80 -16.26 25.02
CA GLY A 14 17.67 -15.98 23.85
C GLY A 14 16.97 -16.18 22.51
N ALA A 15 16.12 -17.19 22.37
CA ALA A 15 15.35 -17.44 21.16
C ALA A 15 14.29 -16.35 20.90
N ALA A 16 13.62 -15.88 21.94
CA ALA A 16 12.63 -14.79 21.83
C ALA A 16 13.29 -13.44 21.44
N ALA A 17 14.47 -13.14 21.98
CA ALA A 17 15.23 -11.96 21.62
C ALA A 17 15.69 -12.00 20.15
N ALA A 18 16.20 -13.12 19.66
CA ALA A 18 16.65 -13.29 18.28
C ALA A 18 15.52 -13.09 17.26
N ALA A 19 14.29 -13.51 17.56
CA ALA A 19 13.13 -13.30 16.70
C ALA A 19 12.72 -11.80 16.60
N ALA A 20 12.89 -11.03 17.67
CA ALA A 20 12.61 -9.59 17.67
C ALA A 20 13.62 -8.79 16.80
N PHE A 21 14.89 -9.20 16.77
CA PHE A 21 15.92 -8.55 15.95
C PHE A 21 15.77 -8.86 14.46
N SER A 22 15.18 -9.99 14.06
CA SER A 22 14.98 -10.36 12.66
C SER A 22 14.03 -9.41 11.93
N ASN A 23 12.98 -8.91 12.61
CA ASN A 23 12.05 -7.95 12.05
C ASN A 23 12.66 -6.54 11.89
N LEU A 24 13.61 -6.18 12.77
CA LEU A 24 14.31 -4.89 12.70
C LEU A 24 15.30 -4.85 11.54
N ALA A 25 15.99 -5.96 11.25
CA ALA A 25 16.92 -6.07 10.14
C ALA A 25 16.22 -5.96 8.77
N ALA A 26 15.02 -6.56 8.62
CA ALA A 26 14.23 -6.45 7.41
C ALA A 26 13.73 -5.02 7.12
N ALA A 27 13.48 -4.22 8.18
CA ALA A 27 13.06 -2.83 8.03
C ALA A 27 14.21 -1.89 7.59
N LEU A 28 15.47 -2.26 7.85
CA LEU A 28 16.65 -1.47 7.45
C LEU A 28 16.97 -1.60 5.96
N ASP A 29 16.51 -2.65 5.29
CA ASP A 29 16.74 -2.92 3.86
C ASP A 29 15.59 -2.49 2.95
N TYR A 30 14.57 -1.82 3.49
CA TYR A 30 13.43 -1.34 2.70
C TYR A 30 13.74 0.03 2.08
N PRO A 31 13.40 0.23 0.75
CA PRO A 31 13.07 -0.79 -0.23
C PRO A 31 14.33 -1.40 -0.88
N ASN A 32 14.35 -2.72 -1.09
CA ASN A 32 15.45 -3.43 -1.77
C ASN A 32 15.05 -3.96 -3.16
N ARG A 33 13.85 -3.66 -3.63
CA ARG A 33 13.29 -4.00 -4.94
C ARG A 33 12.33 -2.89 -5.42
N PRO A 34 11.95 -2.85 -6.69
CA PRO A 34 11.02 -1.87 -7.21
C PRO A 34 9.70 -1.81 -6.46
N VAL A 35 9.16 -0.60 -6.30
CA VAL A 35 7.85 -0.33 -5.70
C VAL A 35 6.82 -0.17 -6.81
N ARG A 36 5.74 -0.93 -6.76
CA ARG A 36 4.63 -0.86 -7.70
C ARG A 36 3.63 0.20 -7.24
N PHE A 37 3.35 1.18 -8.11
CA PHE A 37 2.40 2.24 -7.85
C PHE A 37 1.18 2.06 -8.75
N VAL A 38 0.14 1.43 -8.21
CA VAL A 38 -1.08 1.06 -8.94
C VAL A 38 -2.00 2.27 -9.07
N VAL A 39 -2.41 2.54 -10.31
CA VAL A 39 -3.31 3.63 -10.67
C VAL A 39 -4.64 3.05 -11.15
N ALA A 40 -5.76 3.56 -10.61
CA ALA A 40 -7.08 3.00 -10.85
C ALA A 40 -7.72 3.38 -12.19
N PHE A 41 -7.05 4.20 -13.00
CA PHE A 41 -7.58 4.77 -14.24
C PHE A 41 -6.63 4.54 -15.42
N PHE A 42 -7.11 4.86 -16.64
CA PHE A 42 -6.36 4.68 -17.88
C PHE A 42 -5.11 5.55 -17.93
N ALA A 43 -4.10 5.10 -18.67
CA ALA A 43 -2.93 5.89 -19.03
C ALA A 43 -3.35 7.22 -19.67
N GLY A 44 -2.73 8.32 -19.25
CA GLY A 44 -3.09 9.68 -19.66
C GLY A 44 -4.23 10.30 -18.86
N SER A 45 -4.82 9.60 -17.88
CA SER A 45 -5.76 10.20 -16.93
C SER A 45 -5.04 11.14 -15.96
N LEU A 46 -5.79 11.98 -15.25
CA LEU A 46 -5.22 12.86 -14.21
C LEU A 46 -4.44 12.07 -13.16
N SER A 47 -4.97 10.93 -12.73
CA SER A 47 -4.32 10.03 -11.77
C SER A 47 -2.99 9.50 -12.29
N ASP A 48 -2.93 9.04 -13.55
CA ASP A 48 -1.70 8.57 -14.18
C ASP A 48 -0.66 9.70 -14.32
N ILE A 49 -1.11 10.89 -14.78
CA ILE A 49 -0.22 12.06 -14.90
C ILE A 49 0.37 12.43 -13.55
N LEU A 50 -0.43 12.46 -12.48
CA LEU A 50 0.04 12.73 -11.11
C LEU A 50 1.02 11.65 -10.65
N ALA A 51 0.69 10.37 -10.79
CA ALA A 51 1.54 9.27 -10.43
C ALA A 51 2.90 9.34 -11.13
N ARG A 52 2.91 9.54 -12.47
CA ARG A 52 4.15 9.66 -13.26
C ARG A 52 4.94 10.93 -12.97
N SER A 53 4.30 11.99 -12.51
CA SER A 53 5.00 13.23 -12.12
C SER A 53 5.78 13.07 -10.82
N ILE A 54 5.29 12.27 -9.87
CA ILE A 54 5.95 12.05 -8.57
C ILE A 54 6.88 10.83 -8.54
N ALA A 55 6.61 9.82 -9.38
CA ALA A 55 7.37 8.56 -9.40
C ALA A 55 8.91 8.77 -9.53
N PRO A 56 9.45 9.64 -10.39
CA PRO A 56 10.89 9.86 -10.48
C PRO A 56 11.49 10.43 -9.19
N SER A 57 10.78 11.34 -8.52
CA SER A 57 11.23 11.92 -7.25
C SER A 57 11.20 10.89 -6.12
N LEU A 58 10.19 10.03 -6.09
CA LEU A 58 10.10 8.92 -5.15
C LEU A 58 11.21 7.91 -5.42
N SER A 59 11.42 7.50 -6.67
CA SER A 59 12.50 6.57 -7.06
C SER A 59 13.87 7.07 -6.59
N LYS A 60 14.15 8.36 -6.79
CA LYS A 60 15.41 8.98 -6.34
C LYS A 60 15.57 8.95 -4.82
N ARG A 61 14.49 9.17 -4.07
CA ARG A 61 14.52 9.18 -2.60
C ARG A 61 14.61 7.78 -2.00
N LEU A 62 13.92 6.83 -2.62
CA LEU A 62 13.85 5.44 -2.16
C LEU A 62 15.08 4.62 -2.60
N GLY A 63 15.85 5.07 -3.60
CA GLY A 63 16.94 4.30 -4.19
C GLY A 63 16.48 3.09 -5.00
N GLN A 64 15.17 2.96 -5.26
CA GLN A 64 14.55 1.89 -6.02
C GLN A 64 13.55 2.46 -7.02
N GLU A 65 13.35 1.78 -8.13
CA GLU A 65 12.39 2.20 -9.14
C GLU A 65 10.96 2.19 -8.59
N VAL A 66 10.19 3.24 -8.89
CA VAL A 66 8.73 3.30 -8.67
C VAL A 66 8.05 3.11 -10.03
N ILE A 67 7.41 1.96 -10.21
CA ILE A 67 6.77 1.55 -11.46
C ILE A 67 5.29 1.92 -11.40
N VAL A 68 4.86 2.84 -12.27
CA VAL A 68 3.45 3.19 -12.41
C VAL A 68 2.75 2.13 -13.25
N ASP A 69 1.69 1.55 -12.70
CA ASP A 69 0.94 0.45 -13.26
C ASP A 69 -0.56 0.78 -13.32
N ASP A 70 -1.04 1.06 -14.52
CA ASP A 70 -2.43 1.45 -14.76
C ASP A 70 -3.33 0.22 -14.81
N GLN A 71 -4.27 0.13 -13.87
CA GLN A 71 -5.22 -0.98 -13.70
C GLN A 71 -6.66 -0.45 -13.73
N PRO A 72 -7.15 0.00 -14.91
CA PRO A 72 -8.50 0.54 -15.03
C PRO A 72 -9.55 -0.56 -14.94
N GLY A 73 -10.69 -0.25 -14.33
CA GLY A 73 -11.82 -1.15 -14.29
C GLY A 73 -12.74 -0.93 -13.09
N ALA A 74 -14.02 -1.20 -13.29
CA ALA A 74 -15.06 -1.14 -12.25
C ALA A 74 -15.03 0.14 -11.41
N GLY A 75 -14.80 1.32 -12.04
CA GLY A 75 -14.72 2.59 -11.33
C GLY A 75 -13.53 2.72 -10.37
N GLY A 76 -12.46 1.94 -10.56
CA GLY A 76 -11.28 1.90 -9.70
C GLY A 76 -11.28 0.76 -8.69
N ASN A 77 -12.36 -0.03 -8.61
CA ASN A 77 -12.46 -1.16 -7.68
C ASN A 77 -11.48 -2.28 -8.02
N LEU A 78 -11.15 -2.47 -9.32
CA LEU A 78 -10.17 -3.47 -9.74
C LEU A 78 -8.78 -3.17 -9.15
N ALA A 79 -8.30 -1.94 -9.28
CA ALA A 79 -7.03 -1.51 -8.72
C ALA A 79 -7.00 -1.66 -7.20
N THR A 80 -8.09 -1.28 -6.53
CA THR A 80 -8.23 -1.44 -5.07
C THR A 80 -8.14 -2.90 -4.65
N ASP A 81 -8.87 -3.81 -5.32
CA ASP A 81 -8.84 -5.25 -5.01
C ASP A 81 -7.43 -5.84 -5.21
N ILE A 82 -6.70 -5.43 -6.26
CA ILE A 82 -5.31 -5.83 -6.49
C ILE A 82 -4.41 -5.44 -5.32
N VAL A 83 -4.55 -4.19 -4.81
CA VAL A 83 -3.70 -3.71 -3.72
C VAL A 83 -4.08 -4.33 -2.38
N VAL A 84 -5.36 -4.50 -2.10
CA VAL A 84 -5.84 -5.17 -0.88
C VAL A 84 -5.34 -6.63 -0.79
N ARG A 85 -5.24 -7.33 -1.94
CA ARG A 85 -4.72 -8.71 -2.00
C ARG A 85 -3.20 -8.79 -2.00
N ALA A 86 -2.50 -7.68 -2.20
CA ALA A 86 -1.04 -7.65 -2.17
C ALA A 86 -0.53 -7.80 -0.72
N SER A 87 0.74 -8.15 -0.59
CA SER A 87 1.40 -8.17 0.72
C SER A 87 1.45 -6.77 1.33
N SER A 88 1.19 -6.65 2.63
CA SER A 88 1.25 -5.38 3.39
C SER A 88 2.70 -5.00 3.75
N ASP A 89 3.61 -5.09 2.77
CA ASP A 89 5.05 -4.88 2.93
C ASP A 89 5.55 -3.53 2.37
N GLY A 90 4.63 -2.69 1.90
CA GLY A 90 4.93 -1.36 1.36
C GLY A 90 5.39 -1.35 -0.11
N TYR A 91 5.50 -2.50 -0.78
CA TYR A 91 5.94 -2.56 -2.19
C TYR A 91 4.82 -2.39 -3.21
N THR A 92 3.56 -2.38 -2.76
CA THR A 92 2.40 -2.10 -3.62
C THR A 92 1.61 -0.96 -3.02
N LEU A 93 1.58 0.16 -3.73
CA LEU A 93 0.87 1.38 -3.36
C LEU A 93 -0.32 1.58 -4.27
N LEU A 94 -1.40 2.17 -3.76
CA LEU A 94 -2.55 2.59 -4.54
C LEU A 94 -2.57 4.11 -4.68
N GLU A 95 -2.70 4.62 -5.91
CA GLU A 95 -3.16 5.99 -6.13
C GLU A 95 -4.67 6.00 -5.94
N ALA A 96 -5.11 6.48 -4.78
CA ALA A 96 -6.50 6.50 -4.39
C ALA A 96 -7.13 7.86 -4.67
N THR A 97 -8.35 7.83 -5.21
CA THR A 97 -9.17 9.03 -5.48
C THR A 97 -10.43 9.02 -4.62
N SER A 98 -11.19 10.12 -4.68
CA SER A 98 -12.53 10.17 -4.06
C SER A 98 -13.47 9.07 -4.58
N ALA A 99 -13.29 8.61 -5.83
CA ALA A 99 -14.09 7.53 -6.39
C ALA A 99 -13.98 6.25 -5.58
N ASN A 100 -12.78 5.89 -5.08
CA ASN A 100 -12.59 4.70 -4.26
C ASN A 100 -13.38 4.75 -2.94
N VAL A 101 -13.50 5.95 -2.35
CA VAL A 101 -14.31 6.17 -1.14
C VAL A 101 -15.80 6.10 -1.44
N TRP A 102 -16.25 6.75 -2.54
CA TRP A 102 -17.66 6.74 -2.93
C TRP A 102 -18.13 5.36 -3.35
N ASN A 103 -17.27 4.57 -3.98
CA ASN A 103 -17.58 3.20 -4.40
C ASN A 103 -17.98 2.31 -3.21
N ALA A 104 -17.43 2.54 -2.01
CA ALA A 104 -17.85 1.83 -0.81
C ALA A 104 -19.34 2.01 -0.48
N ALA A 105 -19.93 3.16 -0.90
CA ALA A 105 -21.36 3.44 -0.70
C ALA A 105 -22.21 3.13 -1.94
N LEU A 106 -21.61 3.02 -3.14
CA LEU A 106 -22.32 2.86 -4.41
C LEU A 106 -22.38 1.41 -4.91
N TYR A 107 -21.45 0.57 -4.48
CA TYR A 107 -21.36 -0.82 -4.93
C TYR A 107 -21.67 -1.78 -3.79
N ASP A 108 -22.70 -2.59 -3.96
CA ASP A 108 -22.95 -3.71 -3.07
C ASP A 108 -22.03 -4.88 -3.41
N GLY A 109 -21.55 -5.57 -2.37
CA GLY A 109 -20.80 -6.82 -2.55
C GLY A 109 -19.33 -6.67 -2.96
N LEU A 110 -18.67 -5.56 -2.58
CA LEU A 110 -17.21 -5.44 -2.69
C LEU A 110 -16.53 -6.49 -1.80
N ASN A 111 -15.46 -7.11 -2.31
CA ASN A 111 -14.68 -8.11 -1.58
C ASN A 111 -13.68 -7.50 -0.59
N PHE A 112 -13.71 -6.19 -0.40
CA PHE A 112 -12.82 -5.43 0.48
C PHE A 112 -13.60 -4.28 1.15
N ASP A 113 -13.06 -3.80 2.25
CA ASP A 113 -13.47 -2.55 2.91
C ASP A 113 -12.35 -1.52 2.73
N PHE A 114 -12.60 -0.49 1.91
CA PHE A 114 -11.58 0.51 1.57
C PHE A 114 -11.01 1.22 2.80
N ILE A 115 -11.84 1.50 3.81
CA ILE A 115 -11.40 2.22 5.01
C ILE A 115 -10.59 1.32 5.95
N ARG A 116 -10.97 0.05 6.05
CA ARG A 116 -10.32 -0.92 6.95
C ARG A 116 -9.06 -1.51 6.32
N ASP A 117 -9.11 -1.82 5.01
CA ASP A 117 -8.11 -2.67 4.37
C ASP A 117 -6.99 -1.86 3.68
N ILE A 118 -7.14 -0.52 3.56
CA ILE A 118 -6.13 0.39 2.98
C ILE A 118 -5.60 1.34 4.04
N ALA A 119 -4.29 1.30 4.26
CA ALA A 119 -3.61 2.24 5.15
C ALA A 119 -3.19 3.51 4.37
N PRO A 120 -3.61 4.73 4.79
CA PRO A 120 -3.20 5.96 4.12
C PRO A 120 -1.72 6.26 4.38
N VAL A 121 -0.98 6.62 3.33
CA VAL A 121 0.45 6.97 3.40
C VAL A 121 0.66 8.48 3.30
N ALA A 122 0.15 9.11 2.24
CA ALA A 122 0.30 10.55 2.00
C ALA A 122 -0.80 11.09 1.08
N SER A 123 -1.08 12.39 1.19
CA SER A 123 -1.95 13.09 0.25
C SER A 123 -1.13 13.67 -0.91
N ILE A 124 -1.52 13.36 -2.14
CA ILE A 124 -0.87 13.83 -3.36
C ILE A 124 -1.49 15.17 -3.83
N SER A 125 -2.81 15.27 -3.79
CA SER A 125 -3.54 16.44 -4.26
C SER A 125 -4.82 16.67 -3.45
N ARG A 126 -5.42 17.84 -3.64
CA ARG A 126 -6.76 18.17 -3.13
C ARG A 126 -7.57 18.78 -4.25
N THR A 127 -8.74 18.24 -4.51
CA THR A 127 -9.66 18.73 -5.53
C THR A 127 -11.01 19.03 -4.90
N PRO A 128 -11.56 20.24 -5.05
CA PRO A 128 -12.91 20.54 -4.59
C PRO A 128 -13.92 19.79 -5.45
N ALA A 129 -14.95 19.25 -4.85
CA ALA A 129 -16.10 18.68 -5.56
C ALA A 129 -17.32 19.58 -5.35
N VAL A 130 -18.10 19.81 -6.40
CA VAL A 130 -19.36 20.56 -6.36
C VAL A 130 -20.47 19.71 -6.92
N LEU A 131 -21.61 19.74 -6.24
CA LEU A 131 -22.85 19.17 -6.75
C LEU A 131 -23.60 20.26 -7.54
N THR A 132 -23.90 19.97 -8.80
CA THR A 132 -24.69 20.85 -9.66
C THR A 132 -26.02 20.19 -10.02
N VAL A 133 -27.07 20.97 -10.12
CA VAL A 133 -28.38 20.55 -10.59
C VAL A 133 -28.82 21.47 -11.72
N THR A 134 -29.58 20.93 -12.67
CA THR A 134 -30.26 21.76 -13.70
C THR A 134 -31.46 22.43 -13.06
N THR A 135 -31.66 23.72 -13.35
CA THR A 135 -32.87 24.47 -12.99
C THR A 135 -33.97 24.28 -14.01
#